data_2acfff5f2fad1755ec297cdeb389153d
#
_entry.id   2acfff5f2fad1755ec297cdeb389153d
#
_cell.length_a   1.000
_cell.length_b   1.000
_cell.length_c   1.000
_cell.angle_alpha   90.00
_cell.angle_beta   90.00
_cell.angle_gamma   90.00
#
_symmetry.space_group_name_H-M   'P 1'
#
loop_
_entity.id
_entity.type
_entity.pdbx_description
1 polymer ?
#
loop_
_entity_poly.entity_id
_entity_poly.type
_entity_poly.pdbx_seq_one_letter_code
_entity_poly.pdbx_strand_id
1 'polypeptide(L)'
;VPGLQAWLLRLPLSLDKLGYVVAVGRSLFPLFALQAALEATMIPALRRRMKSLRLAACVVPALSLVYYYPAVFRTVVSGRFWLLPLTIHVSLTWIILYLAAAGLLFFQEYHATTMPVFKRNTRYVLLSFASISTLYLLYASKDPAQIYNMFISEYIRLGISSYISGALPALGWIILGLCTVFFVVLGSYNLVRYTQLTYDDTRQDMILKRKFDAAGTGVSVFVHGVKNQLLSSRVLHKKLSRALAGDPPDMAQVRACAVQLNELNEGMLRRMDELYRTVKNNSIALTAVPVEGLVEAAVERFHGKYPGQPVRLDVGTDRLVLADLSHLSEAVCNLLCNGYEAAVQAGREEPQVVLRVRAERMWTVLEVEDNGPGIPPERQGKIFEPFVTSKNTNYNWGMGLYYVRKIVRSHLGRLRLESRDGEGARFQIMLPLYDPRQKE
;
A
#
# COMPACT_ATOMS: atom_id res chain seq x y z
N VAL A 1 -31.20 -28.49 19.17
CA VAL A 1 -31.63 -27.13 19.50
C VAL A 1 -32.24 -27.00 20.90
N PRO A 2 -32.84 -28.04 21.57
CA PRO A 2 -33.37 -27.90 22.93
C PRO A 2 -32.31 -27.49 23.96
N GLY A 3 -31.07 -27.92 23.82
CA GLY A 3 -29.98 -27.58 24.75
C GLY A 3 -29.54 -26.09 24.70
N LEU A 4 -29.55 -25.47 23.55
CA LEU A 4 -29.21 -24.05 23.40
C LEU A 4 -30.30 -23.16 23.99
N GLN A 5 -31.57 -23.52 23.79
CA GLN A 5 -32.71 -22.81 24.35
C GLN A 5 -32.73 -22.90 25.86
N ALA A 6 -32.49 -24.10 26.44
CA ALA A 6 -32.37 -24.30 27.87
C ALA A 6 -31.17 -23.56 28.49
N TRP A 7 -30.04 -23.46 27.76
CA TRP A 7 -28.89 -22.69 28.18
C TRP A 7 -29.16 -21.18 28.15
N LEU A 8 -29.79 -20.66 27.09
CA LEU A 8 -30.19 -19.25 26.98
C LEU A 8 -31.17 -18.84 28.10
N LEU A 9 -32.13 -19.70 28.46
CA LEU A 9 -33.06 -19.46 29.54
C LEU A 9 -32.41 -19.46 30.95
N ARG A 10 -31.25 -20.05 31.11
CA ARG A 10 -30.46 -20.06 32.34
C ARG A 10 -29.55 -18.84 32.50
N LEU A 11 -29.35 -18.05 31.42
CA LEU A 11 -28.55 -16.83 31.51
C LEU A 11 -29.35 -15.77 32.32
N PRO A 12 -28.77 -15.17 33.37
CA PRO A 12 -29.44 -14.13 34.18
C PRO A 12 -29.45 -12.78 33.44
N LEU A 13 -30.00 -12.78 32.22
CA LEU A 13 -30.13 -11.57 31.39
C LEU A 13 -31.45 -10.89 31.72
N SER A 14 -31.37 -9.82 32.51
CA SER A 14 -32.53 -8.92 32.66
C SER A 14 -32.67 -8.06 31.38
N LEU A 15 -33.90 -7.57 31.13
CA LEU A 15 -34.17 -6.63 30.02
C LEU A 15 -33.26 -5.39 30.08
N ASP A 16 -32.93 -4.95 31.30
CA ASP A 16 -32.02 -3.82 31.51
C ASP A 16 -30.60 -4.12 31.00
N LYS A 17 -30.05 -5.30 31.31
CA LYS A 17 -28.75 -5.72 30.82
C LYS A 17 -28.75 -5.87 29.30
N LEU A 18 -29.78 -6.50 28.77
CA LEU A 18 -29.94 -6.68 27.33
C LEU A 18 -30.03 -5.35 26.57
N GLY A 19 -30.89 -4.46 27.05
CA GLY A 19 -31.07 -3.12 26.48
C GLY A 19 -29.79 -2.30 26.52
N TYR A 20 -29.01 -2.39 27.62
CA TYR A 20 -27.75 -1.68 27.72
C TYR A 20 -26.66 -2.25 26.79
N VAL A 21 -26.60 -3.57 26.63
CA VAL A 21 -25.69 -4.19 25.62
C VAL A 21 -26.02 -3.71 24.20
N VAL A 22 -27.32 -3.62 23.88
CA VAL A 22 -27.73 -3.05 22.57
C VAL A 22 -27.35 -1.58 22.47
N ALA A 23 -27.50 -0.78 23.55
CA ALA A 23 -27.09 0.62 23.57
C ALA A 23 -25.57 0.78 23.31
N VAL A 24 -24.76 -0.09 23.94
CA VAL A 24 -23.29 -0.10 23.74
C VAL A 24 -22.94 -0.40 22.26
N GLY A 25 -23.45 -1.48 21.70
CA GLY A 25 -23.21 -1.84 20.31
C GLY A 25 -23.67 -0.75 19.34
N ARG A 26 -24.85 -0.16 19.61
CA ARG A 26 -25.44 0.91 18.81
C ARG A 26 -24.65 2.22 18.87
N SER A 27 -23.99 2.53 19.98
CA SER A 27 -23.19 3.74 20.12
C SER A 27 -21.77 3.58 19.62
N LEU A 28 -21.16 2.40 19.79
CA LEU A 28 -19.76 2.18 19.44
C LEU A 28 -19.53 2.04 17.93
N PHE A 29 -20.45 1.41 17.19
CA PHE A 29 -20.23 1.20 15.75
C PHE A 29 -20.11 2.52 14.96
N PRO A 30 -21.03 3.51 15.05
CA PRO A 30 -20.88 4.79 14.37
C PRO A 30 -19.64 5.57 14.81
N LEU A 31 -19.28 5.48 16.11
CA LEU A 31 -18.07 6.08 16.64
C LEU A 31 -16.83 5.52 15.95
N PHE A 32 -16.65 4.20 15.97
CA PHE A 32 -15.48 3.57 15.34
C PHE A 32 -15.45 3.75 13.83
N ALA A 33 -16.61 3.75 13.17
CA ALA A 33 -16.74 4.05 11.76
C ALA A 33 -16.22 5.45 11.42
N LEU A 34 -16.62 6.47 12.20
CA LEU A 34 -16.13 7.84 12.04
C LEU A 34 -14.64 7.97 12.39
N GLN A 35 -14.19 7.31 13.47
CA GLN A 35 -12.77 7.29 13.85
C GLN A 35 -11.89 6.69 12.74
N ALA A 36 -12.31 5.57 12.15
CA ALA A 36 -11.62 4.93 11.04
C ALA A 36 -11.57 5.83 9.80
N ALA A 37 -12.66 6.52 9.47
CA ALA A 37 -12.73 7.45 8.36
C ALA A 37 -11.83 8.70 8.58
N LEU A 38 -11.81 9.23 9.80
CA LEU A 38 -10.90 10.31 10.19
C LEU A 38 -9.44 9.88 10.08
N GLU A 39 -9.11 8.66 10.49
CA GLU A 39 -7.74 8.14 10.39
C GLU A 39 -7.31 7.93 8.93
N ALA A 40 -8.21 7.46 8.08
CA ALA A 40 -7.97 7.26 6.66
C ALA A 40 -7.88 8.57 5.87
N THR A 41 -8.44 9.69 6.39
CA THR A 41 -8.49 10.93 5.62
C THR A 41 -7.14 11.64 5.54
N MET A 42 -6.84 12.20 4.36
CA MET A 42 -5.63 12.95 4.05
C MET A 42 -5.89 14.45 3.87
N ILE A 43 -7.09 14.92 4.18
CA ILE A 43 -7.44 16.34 4.06
C ILE A 43 -6.60 17.16 5.05
N PRO A 44 -5.73 18.10 4.58
CA PRO A 44 -4.78 18.80 5.46
C PRO A 44 -5.44 19.57 6.60
N ALA A 45 -6.60 20.18 6.34
CA ALA A 45 -7.33 20.94 7.34
C ALA A 45 -7.84 20.07 8.50
N LEU A 46 -8.32 18.85 8.20
CA LEU A 46 -8.77 17.90 9.21
C LEU A 46 -7.58 17.29 9.97
N ARG A 47 -6.49 17.01 9.25
CA ARG A 47 -5.30 16.39 9.81
C ARG A 47 -4.62 17.25 10.87
N ARG A 48 -4.61 18.58 10.67
CA ARG A 48 -4.08 19.53 11.67
C ARG A 48 -4.85 19.51 13.01
N ARG A 49 -6.12 19.12 12.99
CA ARG A 49 -7.01 19.08 14.18
C ARG A 49 -7.44 17.66 14.56
N MET A 50 -6.71 16.66 14.12
CA MET A 50 -7.12 15.26 14.25
C MET A 50 -7.37 14.84 15.70
N LYS A 51 -6.47 15.19 16.63
CA LYS A 51 -6.62 14.86 18.06
C LYS A 51 -7.93 15.44 18.63
N SER A 52 -8.21 16.72 18.35
CA SER A 52 -9.43 17.41 18.83
C SER A 52 -10.68 16.83 18.19
N LEU A 53 -10.66 16.51 16.90
CA LEU A 53 -11.80 15.92 16.18
C LEU A 53 -12.13 14.52 16.71
N ARG A 54 -11.12 13.70 16.97
CA ARG A 54 -11.31 12.36 17.55
C ARG A 54 -11.91 12.43 18.95
N LEU A 55 -11.44 13.37 19.77
CA LEU A 55 -11.97 13.58 21.11
C LEU A 55 -13.42 14.08 21.05
N ALA A 56 -13.70 15.07 20.19
CA ALA A 56 -15.04 15.60 20.00
C ALA A 56 -16.02 14.53 19.51
N ALA A 57 -15.58 13.63 18.61
CA ALA A 57 -16.40 12.52 18.14
C ALA A 57 -16.80 11.53 19.25
N CYS A 58 -16.08 11.45 20.35
CA CYS A 58 -16.43 10.59 21.48
C CYS A 58 -17.56 11.15 22.36
N VAL A 59 -17.82 12.46 22.31
CA VAL A 59 -18.75 13.13 23.25
C VAL A 59 -20.18 12.63 23.10
N VAL A 60 -20.72 12.62 21.89
CA VAL A 60 -22.14 12.23 21.65
C VAL A 60 -22.38 10.74 21.98
N PRO A 61 -21.54 9.78 21.53
CA PRO A 61 -21.67 8.38 21.94
C PRO A 61 -21.55 8.19 23.47
N ALA A 62 -20.64 8.90 24.13
CA ALA A 62 -20.49 8.83 25.58
C ALA A 62 -21.75 9.32 26.31
N LEU A 63 -22.30 10.47 25.91
CA LEU A 63 -23.56 10.98 26.43
C LEU A 63 -24.71 10.01 26.17
N SER A 64 -24.77 9.38 25.00
CA SER A 64 -25.75 8.35 24.66
C SER A 64 -25.64 7.15 25.60
N LEU A 65 -24.43 6.66 25.89
CA LEU A 65 -24.23 5.55 26.83
C LEU A 65 -24.64 5.89 28.26
N VAL A 66 -24.36 7.10 28.72
CA VAL A 66 -24.81 7.58 30.04
C VAL A 66 -26.31 7.67 30.06
N TYR A 67 -26.95 8.23 29.04
CA TYR A 67 -28.42 8.35 28.97
C TYR A 67 -29.12 6.99 28.99
N TYR A 68 -28.61 6.00 28.19
CA TYR A 68 -29.19 4.65 28.16
C TYR A 68 -28.78 3.75 29.33
N TYR A 69 -27.96 4.24 30.27
CA TYR A 69 -27.70 3.47 31.48
C TYR A 69 -29.02 3.24 32.24
N PRO A 70 -29.40 2.00 32.61
CA PRO A 70 -30.76 1.67 33.05
C PRO A 70 -31.28 2.55 34.18
N ALA A 71 -30.46 2.86 35.18
CA ALA A 71 -30.87 3.72 36.30
C ALA A 71 -31.16 5.17 35.84
N VAL A 72 -30.26 5.73 34.97
CA VAL A 72 -30.41 7.09 34.43
C VAL A 72 -31.64 7.16 33.50
N PHE A 73 -31.77 6.20 32.60
CA PHE A 73 -32.89 6.13 31.66
C PHE A 73 -34.24 6.13 32.41
N ARG A 74 -34.37 5.28 33.44
CA ARG A 74 -35.58 5.17 34.21
C ARG A 74 -35.91 6.47 34.96
N THR A 75 -34.92 7.14 35.56
CA THR A 75 -35.17 8.42 36.27
C THR A 75 -35.61 9.54 35.34
N VAL A 76 -35.07 9.59 34.12
CA VAL A 76 -35.40 10.63 33.13
C VAL A 76 -36.76 10.38 32.50
N VAL A 77 -37.08 9.12 32.16
CA VAL A 77 -38.29 8.75 31.41
C VAL A 77 -39.47 8.48 32.31
N SER A 78 -39.28 8.19 33.61
CA SER A 78 -40.35 7.93 34.55
C SER A 78 -41.34 9.08 34.59
N GLY A 79 -42.61 8.79 34.29
CA GLY A 79 -43.71 9.78 34.22
C GLY A 79 -43.66 10.72 33.00
N ARG A 80 -42.71 10.55 32.07
CA ARG A 80 -42.50 11.42 30.89
C ARG A 80 -42.47 10.63 29.59
N PHE A 81 -43.41 9.74 29.37
CA PHE A 81 -43.44 8.85 28.20
C PHE A 81 -43.43 9.57 26.85
N TRP A 82 -43.85 10.85 26.82
CA TRP A 82 -43.79 11.68 25.62
C TRP A 82 -42.35 11.94 25.14
N LEU A 83 -41.32 11.79 25.98
CA LEU A 83 -39.90 11.90 25.59
C LEU A 83 -39.42 10.72 24.76
N LEU A 84 -40.07 9.56 24.83
CA LEU A 84 -39.58 8.34 24.15
C LEU A 84 -39.45 8.49 22.62
N PRO A 85 -40.50 8.99 21.90
CA PRO A 85 -40.33 9.20 20.45
C PRO A 85 -39.20 10.17 20.13
N LEU A 86 -39.09 11.26 20.92
CA LEU A 86 -38.01 12.25 20.72
C LEU A 86 -36.63 11.64 20.89
N THR A 87 -36.41 10.84 21.93
CA THR A 87 -35.10 10.20 22.18
C THR A 87 -34.74 9.20 21.12
N ILE A 88 -35.71 8.43 20.60
CA ILE A 88 -35.51 7.50 19.49
C ILE A 88 -35.07 8.25 18.24
N HIS A 89 -35.76 9.35 17.88
CA HIS A 89 -35.41 10.15 16.72
C HIS A 89 -34.04 10.84 16.87
N VAL A 90 -33.75 11.44 18.02
CA VAL A 90 -32.46 12.07 18.31
C VAL A 90 -31.32 11.04 18.20
N SER A 91 -31.56 9.86 18.82
CA SER A 91 -30.60 8.76 18.79
C SER A 91 -30.30 8.30 17.34
N LEU A 92 -31.32 8.10 16.52
CA LEU A 92 -31.17 7.70 15.13
C LEU A 92 -30.50 8.80 14.28
N THR A 93 -30.84 10.06 14.53
CA THR A 93 -30.31 11.20 13.79
C THR A 93 -28.78 11.32 13.93
N TRP A 94 -28.26 11.31 15.16
CA TRP A 94 -26.81 11.41 15.34
C TRP A 94 -26.06 10.20 14.76
N ILE A 95 -26.64 9.00 14.83
CA ILE A 95 -26.09 7.79 14.20
C ILE A 95 -25.95 7.97 12.70
N ILE A 96 -27.04 8.43 12.04
CA ILE A 96 -27.03 8.70 10.59
C ILE A 96 -25.99 9.77 10.26
N LEU A 97 -25.90 10.84 11.03
CA LEU A 97 -24.92 11.91 10.81
C LEU A 97 -23.48 11.41 10.90
N TYR A 98 -23.16 10.54 11.88
CA TYR A 98 -21.83 9.97 12.02
C TYR A 98 -21.47 9.04 10.84
N LEU A 99 -22.41 8.19 10.44
CA LEU A 99 -22.19 7.30 9.28
C LEU A 99 -22.12 8.08 7.97
N ALA A 100 -22.94 9.11 7.81
CA ALA A 100 -22.88 9.99 6.64
C ALA A 100 -21.55 10.75 6.58
N ALA A 101 -21.09 11.31 7.70
CA ALA A 101 -19.80 11.97 7.79
C ALA A 101 -18.65 11.00 7.47
N ALA A 102 -18.65 9.79 8.01
CA ALA A 102 -17.68 8.76 7.69
C ALA A 102 -17.72 8.37 6.20
N GLY A 103 -18.91 8.17 5.65
CA GLY A 103 -19.10 7.85 4.23
C GLY A 103 -18.61 8.96 3.30
N LEU A 104 -18.89 10.22 3.62
CA LEU A 104 -18.39 11.38 2.87
C LEU A 104 -16.86 11.46 2.90
N LEU A 105 -16.22 11.20 4.04
CA LEU A 105 -14.76 11.16 4.15
C LEU A 105 -14.16 10.06 3.27
N PHE A 106 -14.69 8.82 3.32
CA PHE A 106 -14.22 7.73 2.46
C PHE A 106 -14.48 8.01 0.98
N PHE A 107 -15.61 8.64 0.64
CA PHE A 107 -15.96 9.00 -0.73
C PHE A 107 -15.02 10.09 -1.28
N GLN A 108 -14.75 11.14 -0.50
CA GLN A 108 -13.78 12.16 -0.86
C GLN A 108 -12.39 11.55 -1.05
N GLU A 109 -12.02 10.58 -0.18
CA GLU A 109 -10.77 9.85 -0.27
C GLU A 109 -10.66 9.05 -1.56
N TYR A 110 -11.75 8.39 -1.98
CA TYR A 110 -11.82 7.67 -3.25
C TYR A 110 -11.68 8.60 -4.46
N HIS A 111 -12.36 9.75 -4.47
CA HIS A 111 -12.32 10.69 -5.60
C HIS A 111 -10.98 11.42 -5.72
N ALA A 112 -10.36 11.75 -4.60
CA ALA A 112 -9.08 12.44 -4.60
C ALA A 112 -7.88 11.51 -4.90
N THR A 113 -8.09 10.19 -4.96
CA THR A 113 -7.06 9.22 -5.35
C THR A 113 -6.98 9.12 -6.86
N THR A 114 -5.84 9.48 -7.48
CA THR A 114 -5.64 9.47 -8.93
C THR A 114 -5.03 8.17 -9.43
N MET A 115 -4.15 7.56 -8.62
CA MET A 115 -3.47 6.32 -9.01
C MET A 115 -4.42 5.10 -9.03
N PRO A 116 -4.49 4.35 -10.15
CA PRO A 116 -5.45 3.26 -10.35
C PRO A 116 -5.41 2.20 -9.24
N VAL A 117 -4.23 1.91 -8.72
CA VAL A 117 -4.03 0.87 -7.70
C VAL A 117 -4.57 1.29 -6.34
N PHE A 118 -4.21 2.49 -5.88
CA PHE A 118 -4.75 3.02 -4.62
C PHE A 118 -6.25 3.23 -4.73
N LYS A 119 -6.73 3.72 -5.88
CA LYS A 119 -8.15 3.88 -6.17
C LYS A 119 -8.90 2.57 -6.07
N ARG A 120 -8.32 1.47 -6.57
CA ARG A 120 -8.90 0.12 -6.42
C ARG A 120 -8.99 -0.31 -4.96
N ASN A 121 -7.94 -0.10 -4.17
CA ASN A 121 -7.93 -0.45 -2.76
C ASN A 121 -8.95 0.38 -1.96
N THR A 122 -8.99 1.70 -2.17
CA THR A 122 -9.95 2.60 -1.53
C THR A 122 -11.39 2.27 -1.92
N ARG A 123 -11.63 1.80 -3.16
CA ARG A 123 -12.95 1.32 -3.61
C ARG A 123 -13.44 0.12 -2.78
N TYR A 124 -12.57 -0.86 -2.50
CA TYR A 124 -12.96 -2.01 -1.67
C TYR A 124 -13.27 -1.59 -0.24
N VAL A 125 -12.50 -0.66 0.34
CA VAL A 125 -12.79 -0.10 1.67
C VAL A 125 -14.14 0.63 1.68
N LEU A 126 -14.39 1.48 0.69
CA LEU A 126 -15.66 2.22 0.57
C LEU A 126 -16.87 1.29 0.42
N LEU A 127 -16.77 0.27 -0.44
CA LEU A 127 -17.85 -0.71 -0.65
C LEU A 127 -18.08 -1.58 0.59
N SER A 128 -17.03 -1.99 1.29
CA SER A 128 -17.13 -2.71 2.55
C SER A 128 -17.81 -1.85 3.62
N PHE A 129 -17.37 -0.60 3.78
CA PHE A 129 -17.98 0.37 4.69
C PHE A 129 -19.46 0.60 4.38
N ALA A 130 -19.81 0.85 3.11
CA ALA A 130 -21.19 1.06 2.67
C ALA A 130 -22.06 -0.16 2.99
N SER A 131 -21.58 -1.38 2.70
CA SER A 131 -22.30 -2.63 2.98
C SER A 131 -22.56 -2.83 4.48
N ILE A 132 -21.53 -2.66 5.32
CA ILE A 132 -21.64 -2.84 6.77
C ILE A 132 -22.54 -1.74 7.38
N SER A 133 -22.41 -0.50 6.92
CA SER A 133 -23.24 0.62 7.40
C SER A 133 -24.71 0.44 7.00
N THR A 134 -24.99 -0.05 5.80
CA THR A 134 -26.37 -0.36 5.38
C THR A 134 -26.94 -1.50 6.20
N LEU A 135 -26.18 -2.57 6.40
CA LEU A 135 -26.58 -3.67 7.29
C LEU A 135 -26.87 -3.16 8.70
N TYR A 136 -26.00 -2.34 9.26
CA TYR A 136 -26.23 -1.74 10.58
C TYR A 136 -27.50 -0.88 10.61
N LEU A 137 -27.75 -0.04 9.61
CA LEU A 137 -28.93 0.82 9.55
C LEU A 137 -30.25 0.04 9.43
N LEU A 138 -30.25 -1.13 8.78
CA LEU A 138 -31.43 -2.02 8.75
C LEU A 138 -31.93 -2.37 10.15
N TYR A 139 -31.01 -2.47 11.13
CA TYR A 139 -31.33 -2.83 12.50
C TYR A 139 -31.26 -1.64 13.47
N ALA A 140 -30.71 -0.50 13.08
CA ALA A 140 -30.53 0.68 13.93
C ALA A 140 -31.86 1.33 14.37
N SER A 141 -32.95 1.04 13.66
CA SER A 141 -34.30 1.47 14.06
C SER A 141 -34.76 0.87 15.40
N LYS A 142 -34.15 -0.24 15.83
CA LYS A 142 -34.45 -0.87 17.13
C LYS A 142 -33.69 -0.16 18.24
N ASP A 143 -34.43 0.62 19.03
CA ASP A 143 -33.86 1.45 20.09
C ASP A 143 -33.83 0.70 21.44
N PRO A 144 -32.79 0.87 22.28
CA PRO A 144 -32.73 0.28 23.63
C PRO A 144 -33.95 0.60 24.50
N ALA A 145 -34.54 1.79 24.34
CA ALA A 145 -35.74 2.21 25.03
C ALA A 145 -36.94 1.27 24.80
N GLN A 146 -37.02 0.66 23.61
CA GLN A 146 -38.06 -0.32 23.29
C GLN A 146 -37.88 -1.62 24.08
N ILE A 147 -36.64 -2.01 24.39
CA ILE A 147 -36.35 -3.18 25.22
C ILE A 147 -36.70 -2.93 26.67
N TYR A 148 -36.29 -1.75 27.21
CA TYR A 148 -36.57 -1.40 28.60
C TYR A 148 -38.05 -1.35 28.93
N ASN A 149 -38.89 -0.94 27.98
CA ASN A 149 -40.31 -0.71 28.14
C ASN A 149 -41.19 -1.77 27.47
N MET A 150 -40.62 -2.93 27.11
CA MET A 150 -41.29 -3.97 26.32
C MET A 150 -42.62 -4.47 26.94
N PHE A 151 -42.75 -4.49 28.27
CA PHE A 151 -43.92 -4.98 28.99
C PHE A 151 -44.78 -3.87 29.64
N ILE A 152 -44.48 -2.59 29.37
CA ILE A 152 -45.26 -1.48 29.92
C ILE A 152 -46.49 -1.26 29.02
N SER A 153 -47.70 -1.39 29.60
CA SER A 153 -48.99 -1.29 28.89
C SER A 153 -49.17 0.03 28.14
N GLU A 154 -48.72 1.14 28.72
CA GLU A 154 -48.80 2.47 28.08
C GLU A 154 -47.89 2.55 26.85
N TYR A 155 -46.75 1.92 26.89
CA TYR A 155 -45.82 1.86 25.78
C TYR A 155 -46.37 1.06 24.58
N ILE A 156 -47.05 -0.05 24.89
CA ILE A 156 -47.77 -0.85 23.89
C ILE A 156 -48.89 -0.05 23.26
N ARG A 157 -49.63 0.73 24.06
CA ARG A 157 -50.73 1.60 23.58
C ARG A 157 -50.25 2.71 22.65
N LEU A 158 -49.06 3.25 22.88
CA LEU A 158 -48.43 4.26 22.01
C LEU A 158 -47.90 3.69 20.70
N GLY A 159 -48.00 2.40 20.44
CA GLY A 159 -47.53 1.76 19.19
C GLY A 159 -46.02 1.68 19.04
N ILE A 160 -45.27 1.98 20.12
CA ILE A 160 -43.79 2.05 20.07
C ILE A 160 -43.14 0.66 20.26
N SER A 161 -43.94 -0.37 20.58
CA SER A 161 -43.47 -1.73 20.91
C SER A 161 -43.10 -2.58 19.67
N SER A 162 -42.45 -1.99 18.70
CA SER A 162 -42.11 -2.66 17.42
C SER A 162 -41.14 -3.85 17.54
N TYR A 163 -40.65 -4.15 18.75
CA TYR A 163 -39.87 -5.39 18.99
C TYR A 163 -40.79 -6.63 19.10
N ILE A 164 -42.00 -6.45 19.56
CA ILE A 164 -42.96 -7.55 19.81
C ILE A 164 -43.94 -7.69 18.64
N SER A 165 -44.43 -6.59 18.09
CA SER A 165 -45.31 -6.61 16.94
C SER A 165 -44.53 -7.00 15.68
N GLY A 166 -44.90 -8.12 15.08
CA GLY A 166 -44.52 -8.46 13.72
C GLY A 166 -45.09 -7.47 12.71
N ALA A 167 -44.61 -6.22 12.77
CA ALA A 167 -45.07 -5.14 11.91
C ALA A 167 -44.75 -5.40 10.43
N LEU A 168 -43.88 -6.38 10.15
CA LEU A 168 -43.59 -6.80 8.79
C LEU A 168 -44.40 -8.04 8.40
N PRO A 169 -45.05 -8.04 7.24
CA PRO A 169 -45.64 -9.25 6.68
C PRO A 169 -44.52 -10.30 6.41
N ALA A 170 -44.92 -11.58 6.29
CA ALA A 170 -43.93 -12.67 6.05
C ALA A 170 -42.97 -12.36 4.90
N LEU A 171 -43.45 -11.77 3.83
CA LEU A 171 -42.63 -11.31 2.71
C LEU A 171 -41.57 -10.27 3.13
N GLY A 172 -41.93 -9.36 4.04
CA GLY A 172 -41.02 -8.35 4.58
C GLY A 172 -39.85 -8.98 5.36
N TRP A 173 -40.12 -10.02 6.15
CA TRP A 173 -39.08 -10.78 6.86
C TRP A 173 -38.15 -11.54 5.92
N ILE A 174 -38.69 -12.10 4.84
CA ILE A 174 -37.89 -12.78 3.80
C ILE A 174 -36.97 -11.75 3.11
N ILE A 175 -37.51 -10.61 2.70
CA ILE A 175 -36.72 -9.55 2.05
C ILE A 175 -35.62 -9.03 3.00
N LEU A 176 -35.92 -8.79 4.26
CA LEU A 176 -34.95 -8.35 5.27
C LEU A 176 -33.82 -9.40 5.43
N GLY A 177 -34.19 -10.69 5.49
CA GLY A 177 -33.23 -11.79 5.54
C GLY A 177 -32.33 -11.86 4.32
N LEU A 178 -32.90 -11.74 3.11
CA LEU A 178 -32.13 -11.72 1.86
C LEU A 178 -31.20 -10.50 1.78
N CYS A 179 -31.69 -9.31 2.15
CA CYS A 179 -30.86 -8.11 2.23
C CYS A 179 -29.71 -8.28 3.22
N THR A 180 -29.98 -8.87 4.40
CA THR A 180 -28.96 -9.14 5.40
C THR A 180 -27.85 -10.04 4.84
N VAL A 181 -28.23 -11.18 4.25
CA VAL A 181 -27.26 -12.10 3.64
C VAL A 181 -26.49 -11.41 2.54
N PHE A 182 -27.16 -10.67 1.66
CA PHE A 182 -26.52 -9.94 0.56
C PHE A 182 -25.45 -8.95 1.06
N PHE A 183 -25.77 -8.10 2.03
CA PHE A 183 -24.82 -7.11 2.54
C PHE A 183 -23.69 -7.74 3.37
N VAL A 184 -23.96 -8.83 4.09
CA VAL A 184 -22.91 -9.59 4.79
C VAL A 184 -21.90 -10.18 3.76
N VAL A 185 -22.43 -10.84 2.73
CA VAL A 185 -21.57 -11.43 1.69
C VAL A 185 -20.79 -10.35 0.94
N LEU A 186 -21.46 -9.28 0.53
CA LEU A 186 -20.83 -8.17 -0.18
C LEU A 186 -19.74 -7.48 0.65
N GLY A 187 -20.03 -7.17 1.92
CA GLY A 187 -19.06 -6.55 2.84
C GLY A 187 -17.86 -7.45 3.10
N SER A 188 -18.11 -8.73 3.40
CA SER A 188 -17.06 -9.73 3.64
C SER A 188 -16.19 -9.95 2.39
N TYR A 189 -16.79 -10.07 1.21
CA TYR A 189 -16.07 -10.20 -0.05
C TYR A 189 -15.11 -9.02 -0.28
N ASN A 190 -15.60 -7.79 -0.14
CA ASN A 190 -14.77 -6.60 -0.34
C ASN A 190 -13.64 -6.49 0.71
N LEU A 191 -13.91 -6.86 1.96
CA LEU A 191 -12.89 -6.87 3.02
C LEU A 191 -11.81 -7.92 2.76
N VAL A 192 -12.20 -9.13 2.36
CA VAL A 192 -11.25 -10.21 2.02
C VAL A 192 -10.41 -9.80 0.81
N ARG A 193 -11.02 -9.19 -0.21
CA ARG A 193 -10.26 -8.70 -1.38
C ARG A 193 -9.25 -7.62 -1.01
N TYR A 194 -9.64 -6.68 -0.14
CA TYR A 194 -8.71 -5.67 0.36
C TYR A 194 -7.53 -6.28 1.12
N THR A 195 -7.80 -7.23 2.03
CA THR A 195 -6.74 -7.94 2.80
C THR A 195 -5.84 -8.78 1.91
N GLN A 196 -6.40 -9.50 0.92
CA GLN A 196 -5.60 -10.29 -0.04
C GLN A 196 -4.62 -9.41 -0.82
N LEU A 197 -5.07 -8.27 -1.35
CA LEU A 197 -4.20 -7.34 -2.10
C LEU A 197 -3.06 -6.80 -1.23
N THR A 198 -3.32 -6.52 0.03
CA THR A 198 -2.30 -6.05 0.98
C THR A 198 -1.33 -7.17 1.39
N TYR A 199 -1.86 -8.40 1.56
CA TYR A 199 -1.07 -9.57 1.94
C TYR A 199 -0.16 -10.05 0.82
N ASP A 200 -0.64 -10.06 -0.44
CA ASP A 200 0.13 -10.51 -1.60
C ASP A 200 1.38 -9.63 -1.82
N ASP A 201 1.27 -8.32 -1.65
CA ASP A 201 2.41 -7.40 -1.69
C ASP A 201 3.49 -7.79 -0.65
N THR A 202 3.07 -8.10 0.58
CA THR A 202 3.98 -8.45 1.69
C THR A 202 4.59 -9.84 1.49
N ARG A 203 3.79 -10.80 1.02
CA ARG A 203 4.22 -12.19 0.78
C ARG A 203 5.27 -12.28 -0.31
N GLN A 204 5.10 -11.54 -1.41
CA GLN A 204 6.09 -11.51 -2.50
C GLN A 204 7.45 -11.01 -2.00
N ASP A 205 7.46 -10.01 -1.12
CA ASP A 205 8.71 -9.50 -0.55
C ASP A 205 9.40 -10.51 0.36
N MET A 206 8.63 -11.23 1.19
CA MET A 206 9.18 -12.29 2.03
C MET A 206 9.74 -13.45 1.21
N ILE A 207 9.07 -13.84 0.13
CA ILE A 207 9.55 -14.89 -0.79
C ILE A 207 10.84 -14.45 -1.46
N LEU A 208 10.92 -13.20 -1.94
CA LEU A 208 12.14 -12.66 -2.54
C LEU A 208 13.30 -12.60 -1.55
N LYS A 209 13.03 -12.17 -0.31
CA LYS A 209 14.05 -12.18 0.74
C LYS A 209 14.52 -13.60 1.04
N ARG A 210 13.61 -14.56 1.18
CA ARG A 210 13.95 -15.98 1.37
C ARG A 210 14.73 -16.57 0.20
N LYS A 211 14.34 -16.24 -1.04
CA LYS A 211 15.09 -16.65 -2.26
C LYS A 211 16.50 -16.08 -2.27
N PHE A 212 16.69 -14.85 -1.81
CA PHE A 212 18.02 -14.25 -1.68
C PHE A 212 18.81 -14.87 -0.54
N ASP A 213 18.22 -15.05 0.63
CA ASP A 213 18.86 -15.66 1.80
C ASP A 213 19.17 -17.16 1.57
N ALA A 214 18.30 -17.88 0.86
CA ALA A 214 18.51 -19.26 0.43
C ALA A 214 19.43 -19.41 -0.79
N ALA A 215 19.80 -18.27 -1.42
CA ALA A 215 20.60 -18.24 -2.64
C ALA A 215 22.08 -18.49 -2.38
N GLY A 216 22.38 -19.63 -1.82
CA GLY A 216 23.57 -20.37 -2.22
C GLY A 216 23.69 -20.46 -3.78
N THR A 217 22.57 -20.34 -4.50
CA THR A 217 22.47 -20.22 -5.96
C THR A 217 23.13 -18.94 -6.49
N GLY A 218 23.02 -17.80 -5.81
CA GLY A 218 23.64 -16.54 -6.21
C GLY A 218 25.16 -16.58 -6.09
N VAL A 219 25.68 -17.22 -5.04
CA VAL A 219 27.12 -17.48 -4.90
C VAL A 219 27.60 -18.41 -6.03
N SER A 220 26.81 -19.39 -6.42
CA SER A 220 27.15 -20.29 -7.53
C SER A 220 27.21 -19.56 -8.87
N VAL A 221 26.24 -18.70 -9.18
CA VAL A 221 26.25 -17.87 -10.42
C VAL A 221 27.42 -16.89 -10.41
N PHE A 222 27.70 -16.27 -9.24
CA PHE A 222 28.87 -15.40 -9.05
C PHE A 222 30.17 -16.16 -9.28
N VAL A 223 30.37 -17.27 -8.60
CA VAL A 223 31.58 -18.10 -8.75
C VAL A 223 31.75 -18.58 -10.20
N HIS A 224 30.64 -18.96 -10.87
CA HIS A 224 30.65 -19.36 -12.25
C HIS A 224 31.06 -18.19 -13.20
N GLY A 225 30.51 -17.00 -12.95
CA GLY A 225 30.87 -15.79 -13.71
C GLY A 225 32.31 -15.37 -13.52
N VAL A 226 32.81 -15.35 -12.28
CA VAL A 226 34.24 -15.08 -11.98
C VAL A 226 35.16 -16.13 -12.63
N LYS A 227 34.78 -17.43 -12.51
CA LYS A 227 35.54 -18.51 -13.19
C LYS A 227 35.63 -18.29 -14.68
N ASN A 228 34.56 -17.92 -15.37
CA ASN A 228 34.57 -17.67 -16.82
C ASN A 228 35.45 -16.49 -17.19
N GLN A 229 35.48 -15.42 -16.40
CA GLN A 229 36.34 -14.27 -16.61
C GLN A 229 37.83 -14.61 -16.39
N LEU A 230 38.13 -15.38 -15.36
CA LEU A 230 39.49 -15.90 -15.13
C LEU A 230 39.95 -16.79 -16.29
N LEU A 231 39.07 -17.62 -16.86
CA LEU A 231 39.35 -18.42 -18.02
C LEU A 231 39.64 -17.52 -19.26
N SER A 232 38.84 -16.46 -19.47
CA SER A 232 39.05 -15.48 -20.54
C SER A 232 40.39 -14.75 -20.36
N SER A 233 40.71 -14.31 -19.14
CA SER A 233 42.01 -13.71 -18.80
C SER A 233 43.15 -14.64 -19.10
N ARG A 234 43.03 -15.92 -18.77
CA ARG A 234 44.05 -16.93 -19.07
C ARG A 234 44.28 -17.12 -20.56
N VAL A 235 43.23 -17.06 -21.39
CA VAL A 235 43.33 -17.14 -22.86
C VAL A 235 44.04 -15.91 -23.41
N LEU A 236 43.71 -14.71 -22.93
CA LEU A 236 44.36 -13.46 -23.33
C LEU A 236 45.84 -13.44 -22.92
N HIS A 237 46.19 -13.92 -21.71
CA HIS A 237 47.58 -14.08 -21.30
C HIS A 237 48.38 -15.02 -22.21
N LYS A 238 47.76 -16.14 -22.63
CA LYS A 238 48.37 -17.09 -23.55
C LYS A 238 48.62 -16.49 -24.95
N LYS A 239 47.68 -15.67 -25.43
CA LYS A 239 47.85 -14.90 -26.69
C LYS A 239 48.95 -13.86 -26.59
N LEU A 240 48.97 -13.11 -25.45
CA LEU A 240 50.01 -12.12 -25.17
C LEU A 240 51.40 -12.76 -25.15
N SER A 241 51.55 -13.89 -24.43
CA SER A 241 52.83 -14.60 -24.38
C SER A 241 53.32 -15.11 -25.75
N ARG A 242 52.38 -15.57 -26.61
CA ARG A 242 52.72 -15.98 -27.98
C ARG A 242 53.15 -14.80 -28.88
N ALA A 243 52.44 -13.65 -28.77
CA ALA A 243 52.80 -12.44 -29.52
C ALA A 243 54.17 -11.88 -29.12
N LEU A 244 54.56 -12.04 -27.86
CA LEU A 244 55.88 -11.65 -27.34
C LEU A 244 57.00 -12.64 -27.75
N ALA A 245 56.67 -13.92 -27.93
CA ALA A 245 57.67 -14.96 -28.29
C ALA A 245 57.97 -15.04 -29.80
N GLY A 246 57.27 -14.24 -30.63
CA GLY A 246 57.57 -14.12 -32.07
C GLY A 246 58.91 -13.38 -32.33
N ASP A 247 59.57 -13.68 -33.43
CA ASP A 247 60.79 -12.97 -33.83
C ASP A 247 60.60 -12.40 -35.28
N PRO A 248 60.29 -11.09 -35.43
CA PRO A 248 60.13 -10.05 -34.39
C PRO A 248 58.80 -10.16 -33.61
N PRO A 249 58.72 -9.65 -32.34
CA PRO A 249 57.49 -9.64 -31.54
C PRO A 249 56.37 -8.82 -32.20
N ASP A 250 55.14 -9.35 -32.20
CA ASP A 250 53.97 -8.64 -32.69
C ASP A 250 53.44 -7.63 -31.62
N MET A 251 54.03 -6.42 -31.67
CA MET A 251 53.69 -5.35 -30.73
C MET A 251 52.24 -4.84 -30.86
N ALA A 252 51.61 -4.97 -32.05
CA ALA A 252 50.23 -4.58 -32.25
C ALA A 252 49.29 -5.54 -31.48
N GLN A 253 49.56 -6.84 -31.61
CA GLN A 253 48.78 -7.86 -30.85
C GLN A 253 49.06 -7.81 -29.35
N VAL A 254 50.27 -7.49 -28.92
CA VAL A 254 50.62 -7.26 -27.51
C VAL A 254 49.78 -6.12 -26.92
N ARG A 255 49.74 -4.96 -27.61
CA ARG A 255 48.94 -3.81 -27.17
C ARG A 255 47.45 -4.15 -27.12
N ALA A 256 46.90 -4.82 -28.12
CA ALA A 256 45.52 -5.23 -28.17
C ALA A 256 45.14 -6.18 -26.99
N CYS A 257 46.00 -7.18 -26.72
CA CYS A 257 45.78 -8.09 -25.59
C CYS A 257 45.88 -7.39 -24.24
N ALA A 258 46.78 -6.41 -24.07
CA ALA A 258 46.94 -5.63 -22.84
C ALA A 258 45.68 -4.77 -22.55
N VAL A 259 45.13 -4.10 -23.57
CA VAL A 259 43.91 -3.33 -23.48
C VAL A 259 42.75 -4.24 -23.07
N GLN A 260 42.56 -5.37 -23.74
CA GLN A 260 41.48 -6.32 -23.43
C GLN A 260 41.59 -6.91 -22.01
N LEU A 261 42.81 -7.19 -21.53
CA LEU A 261 43.06 -7.64 -20.17
C LEU A 261 42.67 -6.58 -19.15
N ASN A 262 43.01 -5.31 -19.41
CA ASN A 262 42.65 -4.21 -18.54
C ASN A 262 41.13 -4.01 -18.46
N GLU A 263 40.43 -4.01 -19.59
CA GLU A 263 38.97 -3.90 -19.67
C GLU A 263 38.28 -5.06 -18.90
N LEU A 264 38.82 -6.27 -19.01
CA LEU A 264 38.29 -7.44 -18.35
C LEU A 264 38.47 -7.36 -16.81
N ASN A 265 39.64 -6.87 -16.36
CA ASN A 265 39.91 -6.67 -14.93
C ASN A 265 39.04 -5.55 -14.33
N GLU A 266 38.94 -4.41 -15.03
CA GLU A 266 38.04 -3.31 -14.61
C GLU A 266 36.58 -3.74 -14.56
N GLY A 267 36.15 -4.55 -15.52
CA GLY A 267 34.83 -5.16 -15.52
C GLY A 267 34.60 -6.08 -14.33
N MET A 268 35.62 -6.86 -13.94
CA MET A 268 35.51 -7.72 -12.74
C MET A 268 35.45 -6.94 -11.44
N LEU A 269 36.26 -5.91 -11.27
CA LEU A 269 36.26 -5.06 -10.09
C LEU A 269 34.92 -4.35 -9.92
N ARG A 270 34.38 -3.74 -10.97
CA ARG A 270 33.05 -3.11 -10.94
C ARG A 270 31.97 -4.07 -10.48
N ARG A 271 31.99 -5.32 -10.93
CA ARG A 271 30.98 -6.34 -10.54
C ARG A 271 31.13 -6.81 -9.09
N MET A 272 32.38 -6.95 -8.62
CA MET A 272 32.63 -7.26 -7.21
C MET A 272 32.10 -6.15 -6.31
N ASP A 273 32.30 -4.90 -6.69
CA ASP A 273 31.75 -3.74 -5.95
C ASP A 273 30.22 -3.71 -5.96
N GLU A 274 29.59 -4.00 -7.11
CA GLU A 274 28.13 -4.08 -7.24
C GLU A 274 27.55 -5.17 -6.33
N LEU A 275 28.15 -6.37 -6.34
CA LEU A 275 27.75 -7.45 -5.46
C LEU A 275 27.96 -7.07 -3.98
N TYR A 276 29.14 -6.55 -3.65
CA TYR A 276 29.48 -6.14 -2.29
C TYR A 276 28.48 -5.11 -1.74
N ARG A 277 28.13 -4.07 -2.52
CA ARG A 277 27.13 -3.07 -2.15
C ARG A 277 25.73 -3.68 -1.96
N THR A 278 25.37 -4.67 -2.77
CA THR A 278 24.07 -5.31 -2.70
C THR A 278 23.93 -6.27 -1.52
N VAL A 279 25.02 -6.98 -1.19
CA VAL A 279 25.05 -7.96 -0.09
C VAL A 279 25.26 -7.29 1.28
N LYS A 280 26.13 -6.28 1.34
CA LYS A 280 26.39 -5.57 2.59
C LYS A 280 25.10 -4.92 3.11
N ASN A 281 24.72 -5.26 4.33
CA ASN A 281 23.67 -4.52 5.06
C ASN A 281 24.16 -3.10 5.33
N ASN A 282 24.01 -2.21 4.36
CA ASN A 282 24.29 -0.80 4.57
C ASN A 282 23.26 -0.24 5.54
N SER A 283 23.72 0.32 6.64
CA SER A 283 22.88 1.15 7.50
C SER A 283 22.41 2.32 6.66
N ILE A 284 21.13 2.34 6.32
CA ILE A 284 20.51 3.44 5.57
C ILE A 284 20.27 4.59 6.56
N ALA A 285 20.86 5.74 6.30
CA ALA A 285 20.66 6.94 7.06
C ALA A 285 19.53 7.78 6.44
N LEU A 286 18.32 7.64 6.99
CA LEU A 286 17.18 8.42 6.53
C LEU A 286 17.25 9.86 7.03
N THR A 287 17.41 10.80 6.11
CA THR A 287 17.37 12.25 6.36
C THR A 287 16.23 12.89 5.55
N ALA A 288 15.82 14.08 5.95
CA ALA A 288 14.85 14.86 5.16
C ALA A 288 15.55 15.42 3.92
N VAL A 289 15.19 14.91 2.73
CA VAL A 289 15.80 15.28 1.46
C VAL A 289 14.75 15.93 0.56
N PRO A 290 15.05 17.10 -0.05
CA PRO A 290 14.22 17.65 -1.13
C PRO A 290 14.21 16.71 -2.32
N VAL A 291 13.01 16.46 -2.89
CA VAL A 291 12.87 15.54 -4.02
C VAL A 291 13.63 16.04 -5.25
N GLU A 292 13.70 17.35 -5.43
CA GLU A 292 14.47 17.99 -6.50
C GLU A 292 15.96 17.60 -6.44
N GLY A 293 16.59 17.71 -5.27
CA GLY A 293 17.98 17.31 -5.07
C GLY A 293 18.23 15.81 -5.28
N LEU A 294 17.20 14.97 -4.99
CA LEU A 294 17.26 13.53 -5.31
C LEU A 294 17.25 13.29 -6.82
N VAL A 295 16.40 14.01 -7.55
CA VAL A 295 16.31 13.93 -9.01
C VAL A 295 17.60 14.38 -9.66
N GLU A 296 18.13 15.54 -9.24
CA GLU A 296 19.40 16.08 -9.74
C GLU A 296 20.54 15.09 -9.55
N ALA A 297 20.70 14.53 -8.34
CA ALA A 297 21.75 13.55 -8.06
C ALA A 297 21.60 12.26 -8.89
N ALA A 298 20.37 11.83 -9.18
CA ALA A 298 20.14 10.65 -10.02
C ALA A 298 20.47 10.91 -11.49
N VAL A 299 20.11 12.08 -12.01
CA VAL A 299 20.37 12.49 -13.40
C VAL A 299 21.86 12.74 -13.62
N GLU A 300 22.55 13.37 -12.67
CA GLU A 300 24.00 13.54 -12.71
C GLU A 300 24.73 12.20 -12.80
N ARG A 301 24.33 11.22 -12.00
CA ARG A 301 24.87 9.85 -12.07
C ARG A 301 24.57 9.17 -13.41
N PHE A 302 23.40 9.42 -14.00
CA PHE A 302 23.04 8.91 -15.32
C PHE A 302 23.93 9.52 -16.40
N HIS A 303 24.12 10.84 -16.41
CA HIS A 303 24.98 11.52 -17.37
C HIS A 303 26.46 11.13 -17.21
N GLY A 304 26.90 10.77 -16.01
CA GLY A 304 28.22 10.18 -15.78
C GLY A 304 28.42 8.84 -16.48
N LYS A 305 27.35 8.06 -16.71
CA LYS A 305 27.37 6.78 -17.43
C LYS A 305 27.11 6.96 -18.93
N TYR A 306 26.21 7.87 -19.29
CA TYR A 306 25.78 8.15 -20.66
C TYR A 306 25.87 9.64 -20.94
N PRO A 307 27.10 10.16 -21.21
CA PRO A 307 27.32 11.58 -21.49
C PRO A 307 26.50 12.06 -22.70
N GLY A 308 25.82 13.20 -22.54
CA GLY A 308 25.09 13.83 -23.62
C GLY A 308 23.72 13.19 -23.96
N GLN A 309 23.30 12.14 -23.27
CA GLN A 309 22.01 11.53 -23.53
C GLN A 309 20.92 12.27 -22.74
N PRO A 310 19.81 12.71 -23.39
CA PRO A 310 18.79 13.49 -22.74
C PRO A 310 17.90 12.61 -21.83
N VAL A 311 17.59 13.13 -20.64
CA VAL A 311 16.50 12.64 -19.78
C VAL A 311 15.44 13.73 -19.71
N ARG A 312 14.20 13.41 -20.09
CA ARG A 312 13.11 14.36 -19.99
C ARG A 312 12.62 14.41 -18.53
N LEU A 313 12.67 15.60 -17.95
CA LEU A 313 12.25 15.82 -16.55
C LEU A 313 10.89 16.52 -16.50
N ASP A 314 10.02 16.04 -15.61
CA ASP A 314 8.73 16.64 -15.28
C ASP A 314 8.56 16.59 -13.75
N VAL A 315 9.11 17.61 -13.06
CA VAL A 315 9.12 17.68 -11.59
C VAL A 315 8.04 18.64 -11.13
N GLY A 316 6.91 18.08 -10.70
CA GLY A 316 5.72 18.83 -10.27
C GLY A 316 5.60 19.06 -8.77
N THR A 317 6.67 18.91 -7.98
CA THR A 317 6.60 19.05 -6.50
C THR A 317 7.97 19.35 -5.89
N ASP A 318 7.98 20.19 -4.86
CA ASP A 318 9.12 20.58 -4.02
C ASP A 318 9.17 19.87 -2.65
N ARG A 319 8.45 18.75 -2.52
CA ARG A 319 8.25 18.08 -1.22
C ARG A 319 9.50 17.41 -0.68
N LEU A 320 9.49 17.19 0.65
CA LEU A 320 10.54 16.45 1.36
C LEU A 320 10.16 14.96 1.45
N VAL A 321 11.16 14.10 1.35
CA VAL A 321 11.07 12.67 1.64
C VAL A 321 12.13 12.27 2.65
N LEU A 322 11.85 11.26 3.47
CA LEU A 322 12.88 10.65 4.30
C LEU A 322 13.69 9.68 3.42
N ALA A 323 14.91 10.05 3.12
CA ALA A 323 15.75 9.28 2.22
C ALA A 323 17.24 9.32 2.61
N ASP A 324 17.93 8.27 2.24
CA ASP A 324 19.37 8.27 2.05
C ASP A 324 19.62 8.68 0.59
N LEU A 325 20.09 9.91 0.42
CA LEU A 325 20.26 10.52 -0.89
C LEU A 325 21.15 9.68 -1.81
N SER A 326 22.24 9.12 -1.29
CA SER A 326 23.19 8.33 -2.09
C SER A 326 22.58 7.04 -2.62
N HIS A 327 21.95 6.25 -1.76
CA HIS A 327 21.36 4.96 -2.12
C HIS A 327 20.11 5.12 -3.00
N LEU A 328 19.28 6.12 -2.71
CA LEU A 328 18.04 6.31 -3.45
C LEU A 328 18.30 6.93 -4.83
N SER A 329 19.25 7.89 -4.96
CA SER A 329 19.65 8.42 -6.28
C SER A 329 20.30 7.35 -7.16
N GLU A 330 21.06 6.43 -6.55
CA GLU A 330 21.62 5.27 -7.28
C GLU A 330 20.49 4.33 -7.76
N ALA A 331 19.48 4.09 -6.95
CA ALA A 331 18.33 3.28 -7.35
C ALA A 331 17.55 3.91 -8.51
N VAL A 332 17.31 5.22 -8.48
CA VAL A 332 16.68 5.95 -9.60
C VAL A 332 17.57 5.92 -10.84
N CYS A 333 18.86 6.17 -10.70
CA CYS A 333 19.81 6.07 -11.80
C CYS A 333 19.81 4.69 -12.47
N ASN A 334 19.70 3.61 -11.69
CA ASN A 334 19.60 2.25 -12.23
C ASN A 334 18.33 2.05 -13.08
N LEU A 335 17.20 2.67 -12.71
CA LEU A 335 16.00 2.65 -13.54
C LEU A 335 16.19 3.45 -14.83
N LEU A 336 16.77 4.64 -14.76
CA LEU A 336 17.07 5.47 -15.93
C LEU A 336 18.00 4.73 -16.91
N CYS A 337 19.09 4.12 -16.42
CA CYS A 337 20.00 3.33 -17.23
C CYS A 337 19.31 2.14 -17.89
N ASN A 338 18.49 1.41 -17.13
CA ASN A 338 17.77 0.26 -17.67
C ASN A 338 16.79 0.66 -18.77
N GLY A 339 16.05 1.76 -18.58
CA GLY A 339 15.14 2.30 -19.58
C GLY A 339 15.85 2.75 -20.85
N TYR A 340 16.94 3.50 -20.70
CA TYR A 340 17.75 3.93 -21.84
C TYR A 340 18.32 2.74 -22.64
N GLU A 341 18.95 1.79 -21.96
CA GLU A 341 19.50 0.59 -22.59
C GLU A 341 18.43 -0.25 -23.29
N ALA A 342 17.20 -0.35 -22.71
CA ALA A 342 16.09 -1.05 -23.32
C ALA A 342 15.60 -0.36 -24.60
N ALA A 343 15.52 0.98 -24.59
CA ALA A 343 15.13 1.77 -25.75
C ALA A 343 16.17 1.66 -26.90
N VAL A 344 17.46 1.70 -26.56
CA VAL A 344 18.55 1.49 -27.52
C VAL A 344 18.49 0.09 -28.11
N GLN A 345 18.33 -0.95 -27.30
CA GLN A 345 18.26 -2.34 -27.78
C GLN A 345 17.02 -2.60 -28.66
N ALA A 346 15.92 -1.85 -28.47
CA ALA A 346 14.75 -1.92 -29.33
C ALA A 346 14.94 -1.28 -30.69
N GLY A 347 16.09 -0.66 -30.96
CA GLY A 347 16.38 0.04 -32.22
C GLY A 347 15.50 1.27 -32.44
N ARG A 348 15.08 1.94 -31.34
CA ARG A 348 14.29 3.18 -31.44
C ARG A 348 15.15 4.27 -32.05
N GLU A 349 14.64 5.01 -33.04
CA GLU A 349 15.34 6.14 -33.66
C GLU A 349 15.69 7.20 -32.62
N GLU A 350 14.79 7.44 -31.65
CA GLU A 350 15.02 8.31 -30.51
C GLU A 350 14.76 7.54 -29.20
N PRO A 351 15.83 7.01 -28.55
CA PRO A 351 15.70 6.44 -27.22
C PRO A 351 15.26 7.51 -26.23
N GLN A 352 14.10 7.32 -25.60
CA GLN A 352 13.52 8.29 -24.66
C GLN A 352 13.37 7.67 -23.28
N VAL A 353 13.83 8.44 -22.28
CA VAL A 353 13.57 8.14 -20.87
C VAL A 353 13.00 9.40 -20.21
N VAL A 354 11.87 9.25 -19.53
CA VAL A 354 11.18 10.34 -18.84
C VAL A 354 11.18 10.05 -17.37
N LEU A 355 11.62 11.01 -16.56
CA LEU A 355 11.49 10.98 -15.10
C LEU A 355 10.46 12.02 -14.68
N ARG A 356 9.32 11.55 -14.16
CA ARG A 356 8.27 12.41 -13.60
C ARG A 356 8.23 12.30 -12.10
N VAL A 357 7.98 13.42 -11.42
CA VAL A 357 7.76 13.45 -9.98
C VAL A 357 6.45 14.12 -9.67
N ARG A 358 5.60 13.42 -8.94
CA ARG A 358 4.26 13.89 -8.55
C ARG A 358 4.02 13.70 -7.07
N ALA A 359 3.26 14.61 -6.48
CA ALA A 359 2.75 14.45 -5.13
C ALA A 359 1.38 13.77 -5.18
N GLU A 360 1.27 12.59 -4.58
CA GLU A 360 0.02 11.86 -4.44
C GLU A 360 -0.30 11.65 -2.96
N ARG A 361 -1.02 12.58 -2.37
CA ARG A 361 -1.47 12.54 -0.96
C ARG A 361 -0.34 12.34 0.05
N MET A 362 -0.18 11.10 0.57
CA MET A 362 0.89 10.70 1.49
C MET A 362 2.16 10.26 0.78
N TRP A 363 2.15 10.20 -0.54
CA TRP A 363 3.25 9.65 -1.30
C TRP A 363 3.86 10.70 -2.21
N THR A 364 5.15 10.67 -2.32
CA THR A 364 5.87 11.24 -3.43
C THR A 364 6.16 10.11 -4.40
N VAL A 365 5.73 10.27 -5.65
CA VAL A 365 5.87 9.26 -6.69
C VAL A 365 6.91 9.71 -7.69
N LEU A 366 8.01 8.95 -7.80
CA LEU A 366 8.97 9.09 -8.88
C LEU A 366 8.65 8.03 -9.92
N GLU A 367 8.38 8.45 -11.14
CA GLU A 367 8.00 7.61 -12.26
C GLU A 367 9.07 7.68 -13.33
N VAL A 368 9.69 6.53 -13.64
CA VAL A 368 10.64 6.39 -14.75
C VAL A 368 9.94 5.62 -15.85
N GLU A 369 9.79 6.24 -17.01
CA GLU A 369 9.14 5.67 -18.21
C GLU A 369 10.12 5.63 -19.36
N ASP A 370 10.15 4.51 -20.08
CA ASP A 370 10.94 4.32 -21.29
C ASP A 370 10.08 3.94 -22.50
N ASN A 371 10.59 4.16 -23.69
CA ASN A 371 9.99 3.73 -24.94
C ASN A 371 10.62 2.45 -25.50
N GLY A 372 11.14 1.59 -24.64
CA GLY A 372 11.75 0.32 -25.00
C GLY A 372 10.74 -0.73 -25.52
N PRO A 373 11.13 -2.00 -25.57
CA PRO A 373 10.29 -3.09 -26.09
C PRO A 373 9.21 -3.53 -25.11
N GLY A 374 9.23 -3.01 -23.87
CA GLY A 374 8.35 -3.47 -22.79
C GLY A 374 8.83 -4.78 -22.15
N ILE A 375 8.03 -5.27 -21.20
CA ILE A 375 8.33 -6.46 -20.40
C ILE A 375 7.12 -7.40 -20.44
N PRO A 376 7.27 -8.61 -21.03
CA PRO A 376 6.18 -9.58 -21.10
C PRO A 376 5.64 -9.96 -19.73
N PRO A 377 4.32 -10.20 -19.58
CA PRO A 377 3.68 -10.46 -18.29
C PRO A 377 4.32 -11.60 -17.49
N GLU A 378 4.79 -12.63 -18.16
CA GLU A 378 5.43 -13.81 -17.54
C GLU A 378 6.78 -13.47 -16.87
N ARG A 379 7.43 -12.40 -17.31
CA ARG A 379 8.72 -11.92 -16.78
C ARG A 379 8.57 -10.85 -15.71
N GLN A 380 7.48 -10.08 -15.68
CA GLN A 380 7.29 -8.93 -14.78
C GLN A 380 7.48 -9.29 -13.31
N GLY A 381 7.04 -10.49 -12.89
CA GLY A 381 7.25 -10.96 -11.53
C GLY A 381 8.68 -11.37 -11.21
N LYS A 382 9.47 -11.77 -12.23
CA LYS A 382 10.81 -12.33 -12.06
C LYS A 382 11.93 -11.30 -12.19
N ILE A 383 11.70 -10.17 -12.87
CA ILE A 383 12.75 -9.15 -13.12
C ILE A 383 13.34 -8.54 -11.84
N PHE A 384 12.63 -8.64 -10.72
CA PHE A 384 13.10 -8.18 -9.41
C PHE A 384 13.83 -9.29 -8.62
N GLU A 385 13.90 -10.51 -9.15
CA GLU A 385 14.67 -11.58 -8.52
C GLU A 385 16.18 -11.34 -8.78
N PRO A 386 17.03 -11.65 -7.80
CA PRO A 386 18.48 -11.49 -7.99
C PRO A 386 18.97 -12.41 -9.12
N PHE A 387 19.95 -11.93 -9.88
CA PHE A 387 20.59 -12.64 -10.99
C PHE A 387 19.69 -12.89 -12.22
N VAL A 388 18.49 -12.34 -12.28
CA VAL A 388 17.62 -12.38 -13.46
C VAL A 388 17.99 -11.23 -14.39
N THR A 389 18.43 -11.56 -15.60
CA THR A 389 18.74 -10.60 -16.65
C THR A 389 18.39 -11.17 -18.03
N SER A 390 17.93 -10.29 -18.92
CA SER A 390 17.77 -10.59 -20.36
C SER A 390 18.98 -10.14 -21.17
N LYS A 391 19.93 -9.45 -20.54
CA LYS A 391 21.14 -8.91 -21.16
C LYS A 391 22.25 -9.96 -21.12
N ASN A 392 23.31 -9.73 -21.93
CA ASN A 392 24.46 -10.61 -21.94
C ASN A 392 25.05 -10.76 -20.51
N THR A 393 25.02 -11.99 -19.99
CA THR A 393 25.48 -12.32 -18.64
C THR A 393 26.97 -12.03 -18.41
N ASN A 394 27.75 -11.87 -19.48
CA ASN A 394 29.15 -11.49 -19.36
C ASN A 394 29.34 -10.05 -18.84
N TYR A 395 28.33 -9.20 -18.98
CA TYR A 395 28.42 -7.78 -18.61
C TYR A 395 27.37 -7.37 -17.53
N ASN A 396 26.29 -8.11 -17.36
CA ASN A 396 25.19 -7.76 -16.48
C ASN A 396 24.74 -8.94 -15.61
N TRP A 397 24.77 -8.78 -14.29
CA TRP A 397 24.46 -9.86 -13.35
C TRP A 397 23.00 -9.90 -12.89
N GLY A 398 22.16 -9.04 -13.42
CA GLY A 398 20.75 -8.98 -13.03
C GLY A 398 20.51 -8.53 -11.60
N MET A 399 21.40 -7.72 -11.01
CA MET A 399 21.28 -7.23 -9.65
C MET A 399 20.63 -5.85 -9.55
N GLY A 400 20.58 -5.08 -10.64
CA GLY A 400 20.16 -3.68 -10.62
C GLY A 400 18.70 -3.49 -10.13
N LEU A 401 17.73 -4.23 -10.70
CA LEU A 401 16.33 -4.11 -10.29
C LEU A 401 16.05 -4.70 -8.90
N TYR A 402 16.77 -5.75 -8.51
CA TYR A 402 16.74 -6.26 -7.14
C TYR A 402 17.23 -5.19 -6.15
N TYR A 403 18.37 -4.53 -6.46
CA TYR A 403 18.88 -3.41 -5.66
C TYR A 403 17.86 -2.27 -5.53
N VAL A 404 17.26 -1.84 -6.64
CA VAL A 404 16.19 -0.83 -6.63
C VAL A 404 15.08 -1.21 -5.65
N ARG A 405 14.57 -2.44 -5.75
CA ARG A 405 13.50 -2.91 -4.87
C ARG A 405 13.92 -2.94 -3.40
N LYS A 406 15.14 -3.42 -3.10
CA LYS A 406 15.72 -3.43 -1.76
C LYS A 406 15.80 -2.01 -1.19
N ILE A 407 16.36 -1.07 -1.93
CA ILE A 407 16.53 0.33 -1.49
C ILE A 407 15.18 1.00 -1.28
N VAL A 408 14.26 0.90 -2.23
CA VAL A 408 12.91 1.48 -2.08
C VAL A 408 12.22 0.96 -0.83
N ARG A 409 12.32 -0.34 -0.53
CA ARG A 409 11.74 -0.95 0.68
C ARG A 409 12.40 -0.45 1.97
N SER A 410 13.71 -0.29 1.96
CA SER A 410 14.44 0.25 3.11
C SER A 410 14.09 1.72 3.41
N HIS A 411 13.54 2.42 2.42
CA HIS A 411 12.98 3.76 2.54
C HIS A 411 11.47 3.77 2.86
N LEU A 412 10.92 2.64 3.34
CA LEU A 412 9.48 2.45 3.61
C LEU A 412 8.60 2.68 2.37
N GLY A 413 9.22 2.63 1.18
CA GLY A 413 8.59 2.88 -0.11
C GLY A 413 8.00 1.61 -0.72
N ARG A 414 7.33 1.81 -1.86
CA ARG A 414 6.82 0.74 -2.72
C ARG A 414 7.30 0.95 -4.14
N LEU A 415 7.66 -0.15 -4.81
CA LEU A 415 8.06 -0.16 -6.22
C LEU A 415 6.97 -0.88 -7.03
N ARG A 416 6.56 -0.28 -8.13
CA ARG A 416 5.58 -0.84 -9.07
C ARG A 416 6.11 -0.81 -10.48
N LEU A 417 5.61 -1.73 -11.28
CA LEU A 417 5.86 -1.81 -12.70
C LEU A 417 4.53 -1.83 -13.45
N GLU A 418 4.43 -1.01 -14.47
CA GLU A 418 3.42 -1.06 -15.51
C GLU A 418 4.14 -1.19 -16.84
N SER A 419 3.89 -2.26 -17.57
CA SER A 419 4.52 -2.49 -18.87
C SER A 419 3.63 -3.34 -19.75
N ARG A 420 3.66 -3.04 -21.05
CA ARG A 420 3.05 -3.84 -22.11
C ARG A 420 4.09 -4.14 -23.15
N ASP A 421 3.98 -5.29 -23.75
CA ASP A 421 4.88 -5.71 -24.82
C ASP A 421 4.79 -4.72 -26.00
N GLY A 422 5.92 -4.22 -26.45
CA GLY A 422 6.04 -3.21 -27.51
C GLY A 422 5.81 -1.74 -27.10
N GLU A 423 5.25 -1.45 -25.90
CA GLU A 423 4.87 -0.09 -25.46
C GLU A 423 5.84 0.55 -24.45
N GLY A 424 6.94 -0.15 -24.10
CA GLY A 424 7.87 0.31 -23.09
C GLY A 424 7.53 -0.14 -21.68
N ALA A 425 8.24 0.40 -20.68
CA ALA A 425 8.00 0.11 -19.27
C ALA A 425 7.97 1.40 -18.46
N ARG A 426 7.16 1.36 -17.39
CA ARG A 426 6.99 2.44 -16.43
C ARG A 426 7.21 1.89 -15.02
N PHE A 427 8.25 2.36 -14.37
CA PHE A 427 8.56 2.05 -12.98
C PHE A 427 8.14 3.20 -12.09
N GLN A 428 7.41 2.90 -11.01
CA GLN A 428 6.91 3.88 -10.06
C GLN A 428 7.50 3.59 -8.68
N ILE A 429 8.33 4.49 -8.18
CA ILE A 429 8.84 4.51 -6.80
C ILE A 429 7.91 5.41 -5.99
N MET A 430 7.24 4.85 -5.01
CA MET A 430 6.36 5.57 -4.08
C MET A 430 7.05 5.68 -2.72
N LEU A 431 7.36 6.89 -2.30
CA LEU A 431 7.98 7.18 -1.01
C LEU A 431 6.98 7.88 -0.10
N PRO A 432 6.94 7.56 1.21
CA PRO A 432 6.12 8.30 2.16
C PRO A 432 6.53 9.78 2.17
N LEU A 433 5.53 10.65 2.13
CA LEU A 433 5.76 12.08 2.28
C LEU A 433 6.29 12.38 3.69
N TYR A 434 7.33 13.17 3.78
CA TYR A 434 7.82 13.70 5.05
C TYR A 434 7.33 15.14 5.25
N ASP A 435 6.56 15.35 6.33
CA ASP A 435 6.18 16.71 6.78
C ASP A 435 6.86 16.97 8.13
N PRO A 436 7.84 17.88 8.20
CA PRO A 436 8.56 18.17 9.43
C PRO A 436 7.65 18.74 10.53
N ARG A 437 6.45 19.25 10.18
CA ARG A 437 5.48 19.80 11.14
C ARG A 437 4.67 18.74 11.88
N GLN A 438 4.83 17.44 11.58
CA GLN A 438 4.14 16.35 12.27
C GLN A 438 4.90 15.79 13.48
N LYS A 439 5.97 16.45 13.91
CA LYS A 439 6.79 16.04 15.08
C LYS A 439 6.32 16.61 16.43
N GLU A 440 5.19 17.34 16.48
CA GLU A 440 4.61 17.84 17.74
C GLU A 440 3.32 17.12 18.13
#